data_253eb36ab3576168f0fc93bbf6e818c5
#
_entry.id   253eb36ab3576168f0fc93bbf6e818c5
#
_cell.length_a   1.000
_cell.length_b   1.000
_cell.length_c   1.000
_cell.angle_alpha   90.00
_cell.angle_beta   90.00
_cell.angle_gamma   90.00
#
_symmetry.space_group_name_H-M   'P 1'
#
loop_
_entity.id
_entity.type
_entity.pdbx_description
1 polymer ?
#
loop_
_entity_poly.entity_id
_entity_poly.type
_entity_poly.pdbx_seq_one_letter_code
_entity_poly.pdbx_strand_id
1 'polypeptide(L)'
;MATLEELKAKAVAMLDMAYVPYSHFPVGAALECDDGAVFTGCNIENSSYGLTNCAERTAAFKAVSEGHRRFKRIVIAGRSDDYCYPCGACRQVLYEFGPEMEVICLNKKGEEKYLHIKELLPYGFDRTWLAIDEK
;
A
#
# COMPACT_ATOMS: atom_id res chain seq x y z
N MET A 1 -15.09 10.42 -4.97
CA MET A 1 -13.66 10.14 -5.03
C MET A 1 -12.94 10.86 -3.90
N ALA A 2 -12.01 10.21 -3.26
CA ALA A 2 -11.20 10.85 -2.22
C ALA A 2 -10.21 11.82 -2.85
N THR A 3 -9.96 12.94 -2.19
CA THR A 3 -8.89 13.86 -2.59
C THR A 3 -7.55 13.31 -2.12
N LEU A 4 -6.47 13.81 -2.71
CA LEU A 4 -5.12 13.43 -2.25
C LEU A 4 -4.93 13.79 -0.77
N GLU A 5 -5.41 14.96 -0.35
CA GLU A 5 -5.25 15.38 1.04
C GLU A 5 -6.00 14.46 2.01
N GLU A 6 -7.18 13.97 1.62
CA GLU A 6 -7.91 12.99 2.44
C GLU A 6 -7.15 11.68 2.56
N LEU A 7 -6.58 11.19 1.45
CA LEU A 7 -5.79 9.96 1.46
C LEU A 7 -4.52 10.12 2.30
N LYS A 8 -3.83 11.26 2.19
CA LYS A 8 -2.65 11.56 3.00
C LYS A 8 -3.00 11.56 4.48
N ALA A 9 -4.09 12.23 4.85
CA ALA A 9 -4.52 12.30 6.25
C ALA A 9 -4.82 10.90 6.80
N LYS A 10 -5.49 10.06 6.01
CA LYS A 10 -5.81 8.69 6.42
C LYS A 10 -4.56 7.83 6.57
N ALA A 11 -3.60 7.95 5.66
CA ALA A 11 -2.35 7.20 5.75
C ALA A 11 -1.54 7.61 6.98
N VAL A 12 -1.44 8.92 7.22
CA VAL A 12 -0.71 9.47 8.38
C VAL A 12 -1.36 9.03 9.70
N ALA A 13 -2.70 9.04 9.76
CA ALA A 13 -3.43 8.60 10.95
C ALA A 13 -3.12 7.14 11.31
N MET A 14 -2.87 6.31 10.32
CA MET A 14 -2.57 4.89 10.55
C MET A 14 -1.19 4.65 11.18
N LEU A 15 -0.30 5.65 11.17
CA LEU A 15 0.99 5.53 11.86
C LEU A 15 0.81 5.26 13.36
N ASP A 16 -0.21 5.86 13.97
CA ASP A 16 -0.49 5.66 15.40
C ASP A 16 -1.12 4.30 15.71
N MET A 17 -1.65 3.62 14.69
CA MET A 17 -2.27 2.32 14.84
C MET A 17 -1.29 1.17 14.61
N ALA A 18 -0.12 1.45 14.06
CA ALA A 18 0.88 0.43 13.74
C ALA A 18 1.35 -0.30 15.00
N TYR A 19 1.52 -1.61 14.88
CA TYR A 19 2.05 -2.44 15.95
C TYR A 19 3.49 -2.81 15.61
N VAL A 20 4.44 -2.03 16.15
CA VAL A 20 5.85 -2.11 15.75
C VAL A 20 6.80 -2.19 16.96
N PRO A 21 6.56 -3.14 17.91
CA PRO A 21 7.39 -3.21 19.13
C PRO A 21 8.83 -3.62 18.86
N TYR A 22 9.12 -4.21 17.71
CA TYR A 22 10.45 -4.71 17.37
C TYR A 22 11.25 -3.71 16.57
N SER A 23 10.70 -3.19 15.48
CA SER A 23 11.44 -2.27 14.59
C SER A 23 11.33 -0.81 15.01
N HIS A 24 10.24 -0.44 15.68
CA HIS A 24 9.88 0.96 15.97
C HIS A 24 9.75 1.80 14.69
N PHE A 25 9.39 1.15 13.58
CA PHE A 25 9.28 1.79 12.26
C PHE A 25 7.81 1.69 11.78
N PRO A 26 6.95 2.64 12.19
CA PRO A 26 5.55 2.59 11.77
C PRO A 26 5.38 3.01 10.31
N VAL A 27 4.46 2.34 9.63
CA VAL A 27 4.05 2.66 8.26
C VAL A 27 2.53 2.69 8.22
N GLY A 28 1.99 3.67 7.52
CA GLY A 28 0.55 3.78 7.28
C GLY A 28 0.26 3.83 5.79
N ALA A 29 -0.89 3.32 5.40
CA ALA A 29 -1.29 3.31 4.00
C ALA A 29 -2.76 3.66 3.86
N ALA A 30 -3.10 4.33 2.76
CA ALA A 30 -4.47 4.57 2.34
C ALA A 30 -4.60 4.21 0.87
N LEU A 31 -5.41 3.21 0.57
CA LEU A 31 -5.60 2.64 -0.75
C LEU A 31 -6.96 3.08 -1.30
N GLU A 32 -6.96 3.65 -2.50
CA GLU A 32 -8.19 3.98 -3.21
C GLU A 32 -8.40 3.00 -4.36
N CYS A 33 -9.60 2.43 -4.43
CA CYS A 33 -10.00 1.53 -5.50
C CYS A 33 -10.68 2.32 -6.63
N ASP A 34 -10.83 1.69 -7.79
CA ASP A 34 -11.41 2.34 -8.98
C ASP A 34 -12.82 2.87 -8.75
N ASP A 35 -13.58 2.23 -7.87
CA ASP A 35 -14.95 2.66 -7.54
C ASP A 35 -15.01 3.75 -6.46
N GLY A 36 -13.86 4.23 -6.02
CA GLY A 36 -13.76 5.27 -5.00
C GLY A 36 -13.70 4.79 -3.56
N ALA A 37 -13.86 3.49 -3.31
CA ALA A 37 -13.73 2.93 -1.96
C ALA A 37 -12.30 3.11 -1.45
N VAL A 38 -12.15 3.43 -0.16
CA VAL A 38 -10.85 3.66 0.46
C VAL A 38 -10.65 2.69 1.62
N PHE A 39 -9.48 2.06 1.65
CA PHE A 39 -9.08 1.12 2.70
C PHE A 39 -7.75 1.55 3.29
N THR A 40 -7.67 1.54 4.61
CA THR A 40 -6.45 1.93 5.32
C THR A 40 -5.72 0.71 5.86
N GLY A 41 -4.43 0.85 6.11
CA GLY A 41 -3.63 -0.19 6.72
C GLY A 41 -2.46 0.36 7.50
N CYS A 42 -1.94 -0.44 8.39
CA CYS A 42 -0.71 -0.17 9.13
C CYS A 42 0.09 -1.46 9.17
N ASN A 43 1.40 -1.34 9.46
CA ASN A 43 2.21 -2.54 9.61
C ASN A 43 1.97 -3.16 11.00
N ILE A 44 1.95 -4.47 11.02
CA ILE A 44 1.65 -5.27 12.20
C ILE A 44 2.73 -6.33 12.32
N GLU A 45 3.58 -6.17 13.33
CA GLU A 45 4.70 -7.06 13.57
C GLU A 45 4.29 -8.24 14.44
N ASN A 46 5.13 -9.24 14.48
CA ASN A 46 4.90 -10.45 15.25
C ASN A 46 6.23 -10.92 15.84
N SER A 47 6.17 -11.57 17.00
CA SER A 47 7.36 -12.21 17.58
C SER A 47 8.00 -13.19 16.62
N SER A 48 7.20 -13.84 15.79
CA SER A 48 7.67 -14.61 14.65
C SER A 48 7.81 -13.64 13.48
N TYR A 49 9.00 -13.15 13.24
CA TYR A 49 9.26 -12.05 12.30
C TYR A 49 8.71 -12.28 10.90
N GLY A 50 8.72 -13.52 10.44
CA GLY A 50 8.19 -13.87 9.12
C GLY A 50 6.69 -13.68 8.96
N LEU A 51 5.96 -13.50 10.05
CA LEU A 51 4.51 -13.27 10.03
C LEU A 51 4.14 -11.78 10.01
N THR A 52 5.13 -10.89 10.06
CA THR A 52 4.89 -9.45 9.98
C THR A 52 4.21 -9.09 8.66
N ASN A 53 3.17 -8.25 8.74
CA ASN A 53 2.46 -7.78 7.56
C ASN A 53 2.65 -6.28 7.38
N CYS A 54 2.96 -5.87 6.15
CA CYS A 54 3.17 -4.46 5.84
C CYS A 54 1.85 -3.69 5.75
N ALA A 55 1.92 -2.38 5.94
CA ALA A 55 0.74 -1.51 5.88
C ALA A 55 0.01 -1.64 4.55
N GLU A 56 0.74 -1.68 3.45
CA GLU A 56 0.18 -1.75 2.11
C GLU A 56 -0.60 -3.04 1.91
N ARG A 57 -0.07 -4.17 2.40
CA ARG A 57 -0.77 -5.46 2.29
C ARG A 57 -1.97 -5.53 3.22
N THR A 58 -1.90 -4.90 4.39
CA THR A 58 -3.06 -4.80 5.28
C THR A 58 -4.21 -4.10 4.56
N ALA A 59 -3.93 -2.96 3.93
CA ALA A 59 -4.95 -2.22 3.17
C ALA A 59 -5.45 -3.03 1.97
N ALA A 60 -4.54 -3.65 1.21
CA ALA A 60 -4.89 -4.44 0.03
C ALA A 60 -5.77 -5.63 0.39
N PHE A 61 -5.43 -6.36 1.46
CA PHE A 61 -6.18 -7.55 1.85
C PHE A 61 -7.57 -7.18 2.39
N LYS A 62 -7.69 -6.05 3.08
CA LYS A 62 -9.01 -5.55 3.49
C LYS A 62 -9.87 -5.25 2.26
N ALA A 63 -9.31 -4.57 1.27
CA ALA A 63 -10.04 -4.25 0.06
C ALA A 63 -10.50 -5.50 -0.67
N VAL A 64 -9.61 -6.45 -0.89
CA VAL A 64 -9.91 -7.69 -1.61
C VAL A 64 -10.95 -8.52 -0.85
N SER A 65 -10.84 -8.59 0.47
CA SER A 65 -11.79 -9.36 1.30
C SER A 65 -13.20 -8.78 1.26
N GLU A 66 -13.33 -7.50 0.91
CA GLU A 66 -14.62 -6.83 0.79
C GLU A 66 -15.10 -6.73 -0.66
N GLY A 67 -14.42 -7.42 -1.58
CA GLY A 67 -14.84 -7.51 -2.98
C GLY A 67 -14.25 -6.47 -3.90
N HIS A 68 -13.33 -5.63 -3.44
CA HIS A 68 -12.70 -4.60 -4.25
C HIS A 68 -11.36 -5.11 -4.78
N ARG A 69 -11.28 -5.35 -6.08
CA ARG A 69 -10.13 -5.99 -6.72
C ARG A 69 -9.48 -5.14 -7.81
N ARG A 70 -9.80 -3.84 -7.87
CA ARG A 70 -9.19 -2.92 -8.83
C ARG A 70 -8.71 -1.70 -8.10
N PHE A 71 -7.39 -1.62 -7.97
CA PHE A 71 -6.73 -0.56 -7.21
C PHE A 71 -6.34 0.60 -8.13
N LYS A 72 -6.62 1.83 -7.71
CA LYS A 72 -6.35 3.03 -8.46
C LYS A 72 -5.07 3.71 -8.00
N ARG A 73 -4.93 3.91 -6.70
CA ARG A 73 -3.73 4.55 -6.12
C ARG A 73 -3.61 4.25 -4.64
N ILE A 74 -2.38 4.38 -4.14
CA ILE A 74 -2.11 4.18 -2.72
C ILE A 74 -1.19 5.30 -2.23
N VAL A 75 -1.44 5.79 -1.01
CA VAL A 75 -0.57 6.73 -0.31
C VAL A 75 0.09 5.97 0.83
N ILE A 76 1.42 6.07 0.93
CA ILE A 76 2.22 5.36 1.94
C ILE A 76 2.94 6.40 2.80
N ALA A 77 2.70 6.35 4.11
CA ALA A 77 3.27 7.29 5.07
C ALA A 77 4.27 6.60 6.00
N GLY A 78 5.29 7.33 6.39
CA GLY A 78 6.28 6.91 7.37
C GLY A 78 6.76 8.12 8.18
N ARG A 79 7.65 7.87 9.14
CA ARG A 79 8.20 8.93 10.00
C ARG A 79 9.68 9.20 9.75
N SER A 80 10.24 8.71 8.64
CA SER A 80 11.64 8.96 8.30
C SER A 80 11.79 10.19 7.42
N ASP A 81 13.03 10.68 7.34
CA ASP A 81 13.36 11.82 6.47
C ASP A 81 13.18 11.48 5.00
N ASP A 82 13.43 10.23 4.64
CA ASP A 82 13.30 9.75 3.27
C ASP A 82 11.86 9.30 3.00
N TYR A 83 11.53 9.15 1.71
CA TYR A 83 10.23 8.66 1.29
C TYR A 83 10.06 7.18 1.67
N CYS A 84 8.85 6.81 2.06
CA CYS A 84 8.55 5.45 2.45
C CYS A 84 8.10 4.64 1.24
N TYR A 85 9.02 3.83 0.68
CA TYR A 85 8.73 3.00 -0.49
C TYR A 85 8.17 1.64 -0.06
N PRO A 86 7.28 1.04 -0.86
CA PRO A 86 6.78 -0.30 -0.55
C PRO A 86 7.87 -1.35 -0.76
N CYS A 87 7.90 -2.37 0.11
CA CYS A 87 8.82 -3.49 -0.06
C CYS A 87 8.45 -4.32 -1.31
N GLY A 88 9.36 -5.22 -1.72
CA GLY A 88 9.14 -6.03 -2.91
C GLY A 88 7.87 -6.86 -2.88
N ALA A 89 7.58 -7.47 -1.73
CA ALA A 89 6.36 -8.27 -1.56
C ALA A 89 5.10 -7.41 -1.76
N CYS A 90 5.10 -6.20 -1.20
CA CYS A 90 3.97 -5.29 -1.37
C CYS A 90 3.81 -4.84 -2.82
N ARG A 91 4.91 -4.61 -3.52
CA ARG A 91 4.86 -4.24 -4.94
C ARG A 91 4.19 -5.34 -5.76
N GLN A 92 4.52 -6.59 -5.50
CA GLN A 92 3.91 -7.73 -6.18
C GLN A 92 2.41 -7.83 -5.88
N VAL A 93 2.03 -7.70 -4.61
CA VAL A 93 0.62 -7.76 -4.20
C VAL A 93 -0.19 -6.63 -4.84
N LEU A 94 0.33 -5.41 -4.81
CA LEU A 94 -0.35 -4.27 -5.41
C LEU A 94 -0.48 -4.41 -6.93
N TYR A 95 0.56 -4.92 -7.59
CA TYR A 95 0.57 -5.11 -9.04
C TYR A 95 -0.52 -6.07 -9.50
N GLU A 96 -0.83 -7.09 -8.73
CA GLU A 96 -1.87 -8.07 -9.07
C GLU A 96 -3.23 -7.39 -9.31
N PHE A 97 -3.57 -6.40 -8.47
CA PHE A 97 -4.87 -5.74 -8.48
C PHE A 97 -4.85 -4.34 -9.08
N GLY A 98 -3.68 -3.77 -9.29
CA GLY A 98 -3.55 -2.42 -9.82
C GLY A 98 -2.33 -2.28 -10.72
N PRO A 99 -2.30 -2.95 -11.90
CA PRO A 99 -1.13 -2.87 -12.79
C PRO A 99 -0.92 -1.48 -13.39
N GLU A 100 -1.90 -0.59 -13.26
CA GLU A 100 -1.79 0.80 -13.73
C GLU A 100 -1.82 1.81 -12.59
N MET A 101 -1.67 1.36 -11.34
CA MET A 101 -1.88 2.24 -10.21
C MET A 101 -0.74 3.22 -9.97
N GLU A 102 -1.08 4.34 -9.35
CA GLU A 102 -0.14 5.32 -8.85
C GLU A 102 0.23 5.02 -7.41
N VAL A 103 1.51 5.11 -7.09
CA VAL A 103 2.03 4.92 -5.75
C VAL A 103 2.60 6.25 -5.27
N ILE A 104 2.05 6.80 -4.20
CA ILE A 104 2.43 8.10 -3.65
C ILE A 104 3.12 7.87 -2.32
N CYS A 105 4.43 8.10 -2.28
CA CYS A 105 5.24 7.88 -1.09
C CYS A 105 5.47 9.19 -0.36
N LEU A 106 5.27 9.19 0.95
CA LEU A 106 5.47 10.37 1.80
C LEU A 106 6.71 10.22 2.66
N ASN A 107 7.34 11.35 2.99
CA ASN A 107 8.32 11.42 4.06
C ASN A 107 7.66 12.01 5.33
N LYS A 108 8.41 12.21 6.41
CA LYS A 108 7.87 12.71 7.68
C LYS A 108 7.28 14.11 7.59
N LYS A 109 7.68 14.89 6.59
CA LYS A 109 7.15 16.25 6.36
C LYS A 109 5.87 16.25 5.53
N GLY A 110 5.45 15.07 5.05
CA GLY A 110 4.29 14.97 4.19
C GLY A 110 4.55 15.38 2.75
N GLU A 111 5.82 15.51 2.36
CA GLU A 111 6.18 15.72 0.97
C GLU A 111 5.88 14.46 0.17
N GLU A 112 5.51 14.61 -1.10
CA GLU A 112 5.02 13.53 -1.94
C GLU A 112 6.01 13.17 -3.03
N LYS A 113 6.15 11.88 -3.29
CA LYS A 113 6.83 11.39 -4.49
C LYS A 113 5.88 10.46 -5.22
N TYR A 114 5.58 10.82 -6.47
CA TYR A 114 4.65 10.07 -7.32
C TYR A 114 5.42 9.06 -8.15
N LEU A 115 4.97 7.80 -8.12
CA LEU A 115 5.57 6.72 -8.89
C LEU A 115 4.47 5.86 -9.49
N HIS A 116 4.76 5.26 -10.65
CA HIS A 116 3.89 4.26 -11.24
C HIS A 116 4.33 2.88 -10.77
N ILE A 117 3.37 1.98 -10.52
CA ILE A 117 3.68 0.63 -10.02
C ILE A 117 4.66 -0.10 -10.97
N LYS A 118 4.59 0.16 -12.27
CA LYS A 118 5.50 -0.47 -13.24
C LYS A 118 6.94 0.00 -13.12
N GLU A 119 7.17 1.20 -12.58
CA GLU A 119 8.52 1.65 -12.26
C GLU A 119 9.09 0.90 -11.07
N LEU A 120 8.22 0.52 -10.12
CA LEU A 120 8.61 -0.15 -8.89
C LEU A 120 8.71 -1.66 -9.05
N LEU A 121 8.06 -2.22 -10.08
CA LEU A 121 8.08 -3.65 -10.38
C LEU A 121 8.21 -3.85 -11.89
N PRO A 122 9.39 -3.53 -12.47
CA PRO A 122 9.61 -3.75 -13.90
C PRO A 122 9.45 -5.22 -14.26
N TYR A 123 8.77 -5.48 -15.39
CA TYR A 123 8.53 -6.85 -15.85
C TYR A 123 7.81 -7.70 -14.82
N GLY A 124 6.83 -7.11 -14.13
CA GLY A 124 6.12 -7.78 -13.04
C GLY A 124 5.39 -9.04 -13.50
N PHE A 125 5.38 -10.04 -12.62
CA PHE A 125 4.65 -11.28 -12.86
C PHE A 125 3.17 -11.07 -12.52
N ASP A 126 2.28 -11.50 -13.41
CA ASP A 126 0.85 -11.39 -13.18
C ASP A 126 0.12 -12.62 -13.74
N ARG A 127 -1.20 -12.63 -13.59
CA ARG A 127 -2.02 -13.78 -13.99
C ARG A 127 -2.06 -14.01 -15.49
N THR A 128 -1.66 -13.05 -16.31
CA THR A 128 -1.61 -13.27 -17.77
C THR A 128 -0.59 -14.33 -18.13
N TRP A 129 0.46 -14.51 -17.31
CA TRP A 129 1.44 -15.57 -17.48
C TRP A 129 0.84 -16.96 -17.28
N LEU A 130 -0.25 -17.05 -16.49
CA LEU A 130 -0.91 -18.30 -16.18
C LEU A 130 -2.14 -18.54 -17.04
N ALA A 131 -2.46 -17.61 -17.94
CA ALA A 131 -3.62 -17.66 -18.83
C ALA A 131 -4.93 -17.89 -18.06
N ILE A 132 -5.09 -17.20 -16.92
CA ILE A 132 -6.27 -17.30 -16.07
C ILE A 132 -7.20 -16.13 -16.37
N ASP A 133 -8.49 -16.44 -16.60
CA ASP A 133 -9.49 -15.43 -16.86
C ASP A 133 -9.74 -14.56 -15.62
N GLU A 134 -10.10 -13.32 -15.87
CA GLU A 134 -10.48 -12.38 -14.83
C GLU A 134 -11.85 -12.73 -14.27
N LYS A 135 -11.97 -12.67 -12.94
CA LYS A 135 -13.27 -12.86 -12.29
C LYS A 135 -14.10 -11.59 -12.37
#